data_8222a371df6491742ab3a6b652e572eb
#
_entry.id   8222a371df6491742ab3a6b652e572eb
#
_cell.length_a   1.000
_cell.length_b   1.000
_cell.length_c   1.000
_cell.angle_alpha   90.00
_cell.angle_beta   90.00
_cell.angle_gamma   90.00
#
_symmetry.space_group_name_H-M   'P 1'
#
loop_
_entity.id
_entity.type
_entity.pdbx_description
1 polymer ?
#
loop_
_entity_poly.entity_id
_entity_poly.type
_entity_poly.pdbx_seq_one_letter_code
_entity_poly.pdbx_strand_id
1 'polypeptide(L)'
;MRTILGIESSCDETAAALVGSDRRILAQRIASQDEAHRPYGGVVPEIAARAHAEMLAPLIEATLDDAGMELREVDAVAATAGPGLIGGVMVGLVTAKALAMAADKPLIAVNHLEAHALSPRLADPALEFPYGLLLVSGGHCQILRVDGVGRYRRLATTIDDALGEAFDKTAKILGLPYPGGPAVEKLAREGDPRAVPLPRPLVGSGEPHFSFAGLKSAVLRAKETGVHTDADIAASFQQAAVDCVTDRLRIALGNMGEITALVAAGGVAANQSIRAALENTAAEHGLRFTAPPLPLCTDNAAMVAWAGIELFEQGRSDPLDIAARPRWPLDPQAEPVRGAGAKA
;
A
#
# COMPACT_ATOMS: atom_id res chain seq x y z
N MET A 1 -4.67 16.83 -23.20
CA MET A 1 -4.13 16.23 -21.95
C MET A 1 -5.24 16.34 -20.92
N ARG A 2 -5.60 15.25 -20.24
CA ARG A 2 -6.59 15.28 -19.16
C ARG A 2 -5.84 15.44 -17.84
N THR A 3 -6.42 16.19 -16.90
CA THR A 3 -5.84 16.41 -15.57
C THR A 3 -6.87 16.03 -14.51
N ILE A 4 -6.49 15.18 -13.55
CA ILE A 4 -7.36 14.73 -12.48
C ILE A 4 -6.80 15.18 -11.13
N LEU A 5 -7.68 15.74 -10.29
CA LEU A 5 -7.41 15.98 -8.87
C LEU A 5 -7.65 14.69 -8.10
N GLY A 6 -6.62 14.13 -7.49
CA GLY A 6 -6.68 12.98 -6.59
C GLY A 6 -6.70 13.39 -5.13
N ILE A 7 -7.46 12.68 -4.32
CA ILE A 7 -7.59 12.88 -2.88
C ILE A 7 -7.42 11.54 -2.16
N GLU A 8 -6.49 11.49 -1.20
CA GLU A 8 -6.25 10.33 -0.34
C GLU A 8 -6.42 10.69 1.13
N SER A 9 -7.21 9.88 1.86
CA SER A 9 -7.46 10.05 3.30
C SER A 9 -7.91 8.75 3.98
N SER A 10 -7.46 7.59 3.46
CA SER A 10 -7.97 6.29 3.93
C SER A 10 -7.35 5.80 5.23
N CYS A 11 -6.19 6.31 5.63
CA CYS A 11 -5.49 5.90 6.84
C CYS A 11 -4.98 7.10 7.66
N ASP A 12 -3.70 7.41 7.63
CA ASP A 12 -3.03 8.43 8.43
C ASP A 12 -2.25 9.46 7.59
N GLU A 13 -2.31 9.37 6.26
CA GLU A 13 -1.85 10.41 5.35
C GLU A 13 -3.05 11.18 4.76
N THR A 14 -2.97 12.51 4.82
CA THR A 14 -3.87 13.40 4.10
C THR A 14 -3.15 13.91 2.87
N ALA A 15 -3.65 13.58 1.68
CA ALA A 15 -2.94 14.00 0.46
C ALA A 15 -3.89 14.52 -0.64
N ALA A 16 -3.36 15.45 -1.44
CA ALA A 16 -3.95 15.91 -2.69
C ALA A 16 -2.89 15.96 -3.79
N ALA A 17 -3.27 15.63 -5.02
CA ALA A 17 -2.38 15.70 -6.17
C ALA A 17 -3.12 16.04 -7.46
N LEU A 18 -2.43 16.71 -8.37
CA LEU A 18 -2.85 16.93 -9.74
C LEU A 18 -1.95 16.12 -10.67
N VAL A 19 -2.55 15.21 -11.44
CA VAL A 19 -1.83 14.32 -12.35
C VAL A 19 -2.41 14.45 -13.75
N GLY A 20 -1.53 14.53 -14.75
CA GLY A 20 -1.89 14.53 -16.15
C GLY A 20 -1.94 13.13 -16.75
N SER A 21 -2.76 12.94 -17.80
CA SER A 21 -2.81 11.69 -18.57
C SER A 21 -1.48 11.39 -19.32
N ASP A 22 -0.58 12.35 -19.38
CA ASP A 22 0.81 12.20 -19.82
C ASP A 22 1.75 11.67 -18.72
N ARG A 23 1.22 11.23 -17.57
CA ARG A 23 1.93 10.70 -16.40
C ARG A 23 2.74 11.73 -15.61
N ARG A 24 2.54 13.00 -15.86
CA ARG A 24 3.19 14.05 -15.09
C ARG A 24 2.40 14.34 -13.82
N ILE A 25 3.08 14.30 -12.68
CA ILE A 25 2.57 14.85 -11.42
C ILE A 25 2.81 16.37 -11.49
N LEU A 26 1.73 17.14 -11.67
CA LEU A 26 1.80 18.59 -11.80
C LEU A 26 2.06 19.25 -10.45
N ALA A 27 1.37 18.75 -9.41
CA ALA A 27 1.60 19.10 -8.01
C ALA A 27 1.15 17.94 -7.12
N GLN A 28 1.78 17.82 -5.95
CA GLN A 28 1.36 16.87 -4.90
C GLN A 28 1.75 17.42 -3.53
N ARG A 29 0.83 17.32 -2.59
CA ARG A 29 1.06 17.59 -1.18
C ARG A 29 0.58 16.43 -0.33
N ILE A 30 1.39 16.06 0.67
CA ILE A 30 1.11 15.00 1.62
C ILE A 30 1.36 15.57 3.01
N ALA A 31 0.42 15.38 3.91
CA ALA A 31 0.55 15.68 5.33
C ALA A 31 0.43 14.38 6.12
N SER A 32 1.53 13.93 6.73
CA SER A 32 1.54 12.79 7.64
C SER A 32 0.96 13.16 9.00
N GLN A 33 0.31 12.21 9.62
CA GLN A 33 -0.24 12.32 10.98
C GLN A 33 0.62 11.58 12.02
N ASP A 34 1.86 11.20 11.68
CA ASP A 34 2.78 10.43 12.54
C ASP A 34 2.90 11.03 13.95
N GLU A 35 3.02 12.37 14.04
CA GLU A 35 3.16 13.05 15.34
C GLU A 35 1.92 12.89 16.22
N ALA A 36 0.72 12.95 15.62
CA ALA A 36 -0.54 12.79 16.33
C ALA A 36 -0.74 11.36 16.85
N HIS A 37 -0.23 10.36 16.12
CA HIS A 37 -0.37 8.95 16.46
C HIS A 37 0.76 8.38 17.29
N ARG A 38 1.92 9.03 17.33
CA ARG A 38 3.12 8.60 18.08
C ARG A 38 2.85 8.26 19.54
N PRO A 39 2.08 9.05 20.33
CA PRO A 39 1.79 8.73 21.73
C PRO A 39 1.04 7.40 21.93
N TYR A 40 0.32 6.94 20.93
CA TYR A 40 -0.51 5.74 20.99
C TYR A 40 0.19 4.50 20.41
N GLY A 41 1.32 4.69 19.73
CA GLY A 41 2.09 3.61 19.11
C GLY A 41 1.36 2.91 17.96
N GLY A 42 0.52 3.65 17.22
CA GLY A 42 -0.23 3.20 16.07
C GLY A 42 -1.41 4.13 15.76
N VAL A 43 -2.04 3.96 14.62
CA VAL A 43 -3.12 4.83 14.14
C VAL A 43 -4.37 4.72 15.00
N VAL A 44 -4.90 5.88 15.43
CA VAL A 44 -6.17 6.01 16.15
C VAL A 44 -7.21 6.59 15.20
N PRO A 45 -8.23 5.81 14.78
CA PRO A 45 -9.16 6.19 13.72
C PRO A 45 -9.88 7.53 13.91
N GLU A 46 -10.24 7.85 15.15
CA GLU A 46 -10.93 9.12 15.49
C GLU A 46 -10.00 10.32 15.36
N ILE A 47 -8.75 10.18 15.77
CA ILE A 47 -7.72 11.23 15.62
C ILE A 47 -7.46 11.45 14.11
N ALA A 48 -7.30 10.35 13.35
CA ALA A 48 -7.09 10.42 11.92
C ALA A 48 -8.22 11.18 11.21
N ALA A 49 -9.48 10.84 11.49
CA ALA A 49 -10.62 11.50 10.87
C ALA A 49 -10.68 13.01 11.14
N ARG A 50 -10.36 13.44 12.37
CA ARG A 50 -10.30 14.87 12.73
C ARG A 50 -9.16 15.59 12.01
N ALA A 51 -7.98 14.99 11.98
CA ALA A 51 -6.83 15.57 11.29
C ALA A 51 -7.10 15.73 9.78
N HIS A 52 -7.71 14.73 9.13
CA HIS A 52 -8.15 14.85 7.73
C HIS A 52 -9.10 16.03 7.52
N ALA A 53 -10.11 16.18 8.40
CA ALA A 53 -11.09 17.26 8.28
C ALA A 53 -10.47 18.65 8.40
N GLU A 54 -9.42 18.81 9.22
CA GLU A 54 -8.72 20.05 9.42
C GLU A 54 -7.74 20.38 8.28
N MET A 55 -7.05 19.35 7.76
CA MET A 55 -5.93 19.56 6.83
C MET A 55 -6.31 19.51 5.36
N LEU A 56 -7.39 18.80 4.98
CA LEU A 56 -7.63 18.46 3.59
C LEU A 56 -7.93 19.65 2.70
N ALA A 57 -8.79 20.58 3.12
CA ALA A 57 -9.16 21.73 2.31
C ALA A 57 -7.97 22.67 2.05
N PRO A 58 -7.18 23.11 3.05
CA PRO A 58 -5.96 23.88 2.82
C PRO A 58 -4.93 23.16 1.93
N LEU A 59 -4.86 21.83 2.05
CA LEU A 59 -3.93 21.05 1.25
C LEU A 59 -4.33 20.99 -0.22
N ILE A 60 -5.62 20.88 -0.51
CA ILE A 60 -6.14 20.93 -1.88
C ILE A 60 -5.91 22.32 -2.51
N GLU A 61 -6.22 23.40 -1.79
CA GLU A 61 -5.96 24.77 -2.25
C GLU A 61 -4.49 24.95 -2.60
N ALA A 62 -3.59 24.59 -1.68
CA ALA A 62 -2.16 24.71 -1.92
C ALA A 62 -1.67 23.81 -3.08
N THR A 63 -2.29 22.67 -3.33
CA THR A 63 -1.95 21.80 -4.47
C THR A 63 -2.38 22.42 -5.80
N LEU A 64 -3.54 23.07 -5.85
CA LEU A 64 -4.01 23.81 -7.02
C LEU A 64 -3.11 25.03 -7.31
N ASP A 65 -2.74 25.78 -6.26
CA ASP A 65 -1.84 26.93 -6.36
C ASP A 65 -0.45 26.53 -6.89
N ASP A 66 0.13 25.43 -6.37
CA ASP A 66 1.44 24.92 -6.82
C ASP A 66 1.43 24.53 -8.30
N ALA A 67 0.29 24.08 -8.82
CA ALA A 67 0.12 23.74 -10.23
C ALA A 67 -0.27 24.97 -11.08
N GLY A 68 -0.60 26.10 -10.48
CA GLY A 68 -1.14 27.29 -11.15
C GLY A 68 -2.48 27.01 -11.86
N MET A 69 -3.32 26.15 -11.27
CA MET A 69 -4.60 25.70 -11.82
C MET A 69 -5.76 26.05 -10.91
N GLU A 70 -6.91 26.33 -11.52
CA GLU A 70 -8.18 26.42 -10.79
C GLU A 70 -8.93 25.10 -10.82
N LEU A 71 -9.79 24.84 -9.80
CA LEU A 71 -10.59 23.61 -9.73
C LEU A 71 -11.43 23.37 -10.99
N ARG A 72 -11.93 24.41 -11.64
CA ARG A 72 -12.72 24.29 -12.88
C ARG A 72 -11.93 23.77 -14.10
N GLU A 73 -10.60 23.82 -14.04
CA GLU A 73 -9.71 23.39 -15.12
C GLU A 73 -9.38 21.89 -15.06
N VAL A 74 -9.67 21.19 -13.94
CA VAL A 74 -9.52 19.73 -13.88
C VAL A 74 -10.62 19.05 -14.70
N ASP A 75 -10.34 17.86 -15.21
CA ASP A 75 -11.30 17.07 -15.99
C ASP A 75 -12.20 16.20 -15.10
N ALA A 76 -11.71 15.78 -13.92
CA ALA A 76 -12.47 15.02 -12.94
C ALA A 76 -11.83 15.15 -11.54
N VAL A 77 -12.60 14.76 -10.52
CA VAL A 77 -12.12 14.62 -9.14
C VAL A 77 -12.15 13.14 -8.76
N ALA A 78 -11.01 12.59 -8.39
CA ALA A 78 -10.86 11.22 -7.93
C ALA A 78 -10.58 11.19 -6.43
N ALA A 79 -11.24 10.31 -5.70
CA ALA A 79 -10.98 10.15 -4.27
C ALA A 79 -11.04 8.69 -3.86
N THR A 80 -10.23 8.32 -2.89
CA THR A 80 -10.34 7.01 -2.25
C THR A 80 -11.70 6.87 -1.57
N ALA A 81 -12.48 5.89 -2.02
CA ALA A 81 -13.77 5.55 -1.44
C ALA A 81 -13.72 4.28 -0.57
N GLY A 82 -12.54 3.72 -0.39
CA GLY A 82 -12.21 2.54 0.41
C GLY A 82 -11.26 1.59 -0.33
N PRO A 83 -10.80 0.50 0.32
CA PRO A 83 -10.95 0.25 1.75
C PRO A 83 -10.14 1.22 2.61
N GLY A 84 -10.46 1.30 3.91
CA GLY A 84 -9.73 2.16 4.84
C GLY A 84 -10.51 2.44 6.12
N LEU A 85 -9.98 3.33 6.94
CA LEU A 85 -10.64 3.81 8.15
C LEU A 85 -11.85 4.65 7.76
N ILE A 86 -13.05 4.20 8.12
CA ILE A 86 -14.31 4.77 7.60
C ILE A 86 -14.41 6.28 7.82
N GLY A 87 -13.94 6.81 8.95
CA GLY A 87 -13.95 8.25 9.24
C GLY A 87 -13.09 9.05 8.26
N GLY A 88 -11.86 8.60 8.02
CA GLY A 88 -10.94 9.22 7.06
C GLY A 88 -11.49 9.13 5.63
N VAL A 89 -11.86 7.93 5.18
CA VAL A 89 -12.46 7.72 3.84
C VAL A 89 -13.66 8.65 3.61
N MET A 90 -14.53 8.79 4.62
CA MET A 90 -15.70 9.69 4.51
C MET A 90 -15.30 11.15 4.32
N VAL A 91 -14.28 11.62 5.04
CA VAL A 91 -13.80 13.02 4.90
C VAL A 91 -13.35 13.29 3.46
N GLY A 92 -12.45 12.44 2.91
CA GLY A 92 -11.95 12.61 1.54
C GLY A 92 -13.04 12.49 0.48
N LEU A 93 -13.88 11.44 0.57
CA LEU A 93 -14.93 11.20 -0.40
C LEU A 93 -16.01 12.29 -0.39
N VAL A 94 -16.44 12.78 0.78
CA VAL A 94 -17.44 13.87 0.87
C VAL A 94 -16.85 15.18 0.34
N THR A 95 -15.59 15.47 0.64
CA THR A 95 -14.89 16.63 0.08
C THR A 95 -14.82 16.54 -1.46
N ALA A 96 -14.44 15.38 -1.99
CA ALA A 96 -14.39 15.16 -3.45
C ALA A 96 -15.76 15.34 -4.12
N LYS A 97 -16.84 14.85 -3.50
CA LYS A 97 -18.22 15.06 -3.98
C LYS A 97 -18.59 16.53 -4.03
N ALA A 98 -18.26 17.27 -2.96
CA ALA A 98 -18.54 18.71 -2.91
C ALA A 98 -17.78 19.47 -4.00
N LEU A 99 -16.50 19.16 -4.21
CA LEU A 99 -15.67 19.76 -5.25
C LEU A 99 -16.16 19.40 -6.67
N ALA A 100 -16.46 18.14 -6.92
CA ALA A 100 -17.00 17.67 -8.19
C ALA A 100 -18.33 18.37 -8.53
N MET A 101 -19.24 18.47 -7.56
CA MET A 101 -20.51 19.18 -7.70
C MET A 101 -20.30 20.69 -7.94
N ALA A 102 -19.41 21.35 -7.20
CA ALA A 102 -19.17 22.79 -7.32
C ALA A 102 -18.52 23.18 -8.65
N ALA A 103 -17.67 22.30 -9.21
CA ALA A 103 -16.99 22.52 -10.48
C ALA A 103 -17.72 21.93 -11.69
N ASP A 104 -18.86 21.26 -11.50
CA ASP A 104 -19.58 20.51 -12.54
C ASP A 104 -18.67 19.47 -13.24
N LYS A 105 -17.95 18.67 -12.44
CA LYS A 105 -17.01 17.66 -12.92
C LYS A 105 -17.40 16.27 -12.50
N PRO A 106 -17.03 15.24 -13.28
CA PRO A 106 -17.22 13.85 -12.88
C PRO A 106 -16.48 13.52 -11.58
N LEU A 107 -17.13 12.71 -10.71
CA LEU A 107 -16.52 12.07 -9.56
C LEU A 107 -16.04 10.67 -9.95
N ILE A 108 -14.87 10.28 -9.47
CA ILE A 108 -14.33 8.93 -9.63
C ILE A 108 -14.00 8.38 -8.25
N ALA A 109 -14.76 7.38 -7.83
CA ALA A 109 -14.53 6.67 -6.58
C ALA A 109 -13.46 5.59 -6.80
N VAL A 110 -12.29 5.78 -6.20
CA VAL A 110 -11.12 4.91 -6.37
C VAL A 110 -11.05 3.90 -5.23
N ASN A 111 -10.76 2.65 -5.56
CA ASN A 111 -10.35 1.67 -4.58
C ASN A 111 -8.88 1.91 -4.21
N HIS A 112 -8.57 2.11 -2.93
CA HIS A 112 -7.23 2.39 -2.42
C HIS A 112 -6.19 1.33 -2.86
N LEU A 113 -6.57 0.05 -2.82
CA LEU A 113 -5.68 -1.04 -3.26
C LEU A 113 -5.49 -1.03 -4.77
N GLU A 114 -6.49 -0.60 -5.56
CA GLU A 114 -6.37 -0.38 -7.00
C GLU A 114 -5.43 0.78 -7.31
N ALA A 115 -5.48 1.86 -6.51
CA ALA A 115 -4.53 2.96 -6.64
C ALA A 115 -3.07 2.47 -6.45
N HIS A 116 -2.81 1.68 -5.42
CA HIS A 116 -1.51 1.03 -5.26
C HIS A 116 -1.16 0.08 -6.40
N ALA A 117 -2.12 -0.70 -6.88
CA ALA A 117 -1.88 -1.66 -7.96
C ALA A 117 -1.51 -0.98 -9.27
N LEU A 118 -2.09 0.18 -9.56
CA LEU A 118 -1.87 0.95 -10.79
C LEU A 118 -0.73 1.98 -10.68
N SER A 119 -0.32 2.38 -9.47
CA SER A 119 0.73 3.38 -9.27
C SER A 119 2.07 3.07 -9.97
N PRO A 120 2.50 1.80 -10.12
CA PRO A 120 3.68 1.48 -10.91
C PRO A 120 3.60 1.91 -12.37
N ARG A 121 2.39 1.91 -12.95
CA ARG A 121 2.16 2.35 -14.33
C ARG A 121 2.27 3.86 -14.51
N LEU A 122 2.06 4.64 -13.44
CA LEU A 122 2.37 6.08 -13.46
C LEU A 122 3.87 6.33 -13.68
N ALA A 123 4.71 5.55 -12.99
CA ALA A 123 6.17 5.69 -13.04
C ALA A 123 6.81 4.96 -14.24
N ASP A 124 6.19 3.89 -14.72
CA ASP A 124 6.73 3.01 -15.77
C ASP A 124 5.75 2.88 -16.93
N PRO A 125 5.92 3.68 -18.00
CA PRO A 125 5.07 3.61 -19.20
C PRO A 125 5.12 2.26 -19.93
N ALA A 126 6.19 1.48 -19.74
CA ALA A 126 6.38 0.19 -20.40
C ALA A 126 5.76 -0.98 -19.60
N LEU A 127 5.12 -0.71 -18.47
CA LEU A 127 4.41 -1.74 -17.70
C LEU A 127 3.05 -2.04 -18.34
N GLU A 128 2.96 -3.19 -19.00
CA GLU A 128 1.76 -3.68 -19.69
C GLU A 128 1.06 -4.77 -18.86
N PHE A 129 -0.25 -4.90 -19.05
CA PHE A 129 -1.02 -6.01 -18.50
C PHE A 129 -0.81 -7.29 -19.33
N PRO A 130 -0.97 -8.50 -18.75
CA PRO A 130 -1.13 -8.74 -17.31
C PRO A 130 0.22 -8.73 -16.57
N TYR A 131 0.22 -8.33 -15.30
CA TYR A 131 1.41 -8.43 -14.44
C TYR A 131 1.08 -9.06 -13.09
N GLY A 132 2.09 -9.64 -12.45
CA GLY A 132 2.02 -10.11 -11.06
C GLY A 132 2.30 -8.96 -10.10
N LEU A 133 1.50 -8.81 -9.06
CA LEU A 133 1.65 -7.76 -8.06
C LEU A 133 1.79 -8.37 -6.67
N LEU A 134 2.87 -8.02 -5.98
CA LEU A 134 2.99 -8.15 -4.53
C LEU A 134 2.61 -6.82 -3.90
N LEU A 135 1.43 -6.76 -3.28
CA LEU A 135 0.93 -5.59 -2.55
C LEU A 135 1.23 -5.76 -1.06
N VAL A 136 2.16 -4.96 -0.52
CA VAL A 136 2.64 -5.06 0.85
C VAL A 136 2.67 -3.69 1.53
N SER A 137 1.74 -3.47 2.45
CA SER A 137 1.61 -2.24 3.22
C SER A 137 1.48 -2.52 4.73
N GLY A 138 1.21 -1.48 5.52
CA GLY A 138 0.90 -1.62 6.94
C GLY A 138 -0.30 -2.52 7.21
N GLY A 139 -1.36 -2.42 6.40
CA GLY A 139 -2.61 -3.17 6.59
C GLY A 139 -2.82 -4.34 5.63
N HIS A 140 -2.10 -4.43 4.52
CA HIS A 140 -2.33 -5.40 3.47
C HIS A 140 -1.07 -6.19 3.10
N CYS A 141 -1.24 -7.48 2.82
CA CYS A 141 -0.21 -8.35 2.27
C CYS A 141 -0.88 -9.35 1.33
N GLN A 142 -0.81 -9.09 0.00
CA GLN A 142 -1.51 -9.89 -1.02
C GLN A 142 -0.63 -10.12 -2.23
N ILE A 143 -0.81 -11.25 -2.90
CA ILE A 143 -0.30 -11.50 -4.24
C ILE A 143 -1.49 -11.53 -5.19
N LEU A 144 -1.43 -10.70 -6.21
CA LEU A 144 -2.49 -10.50 -7.20
C LEU A 144 -1.93 -10.71 -8.62
N ARG A 145 -2.76 -11.24 -9.50
CA ARG A 145 -2.60 -11.06 -10.92
C ARG A 145 -3.47 -9.88 -11.36
N VAL A 146 -2.88 -8.94 -12.05
CA VAL A 146 -3.54 -7.73 -12.57
C VAL A 146 -3.74 -7.90 -14.07
N ASP A 147 -4.95 -8.21 -14.49
CA ASP A 147 -5.30 -8.44 -15.90
C ASP A 147 -5.71 -7.15 -16.62
N GLY A 148 -5.94 -6.09 -15.87
CA GLY A 148 -6.36 -4.78 -16.37
C GLY A 148 -6.95 -3.92 -15.25
N VAL A 149 -7.31 -2.70 -15.56
CA VAL A 149 -8.01 -1.79 -14.65
C VAL A 149 -9.35 -2.42 -14.25
N GLY A 150 -9.62 -2.53 -12.96
CA GLY A 150 -10.81 -3.19 -12.42
C GLY A 150 -10.84 -4.72 -12.57
N ARG A 151 -9.75 -5.35 -13.02
CA ARG A 151 -9.68 -6.80 -13.23
C ARG A 151 -8.50 -7.41 -12.49
N TYR A 152 -8.78 -7.95 -11.32
CA TYR A 152 -7.80 -8.51 -10.39
C TYR A 152 -8.16 -9.94 -10.03
N ARG A 153 -7.14 -10.79 -9.88
CA ARG A 153 -7.28 -12.14 -9.34
C ARG A 153 -6.33 -12.30 -8.16
N ARG A 154 -6.88 -12.50 -6.96
CA ARG A 154 -6.11 -12.73 -5.75
C ARG A 154 -5.61 -14.17 -5.72
N LEU A 155 -4.29 -14.35 -5.60
CA LEU A 155 -3.63 -15.65 -5.49
C LEU A 155 -3.25 -15.95 -4.05
N ALA A 156 -2.90 -14.93 -3.27
CA ALA A 156 -2.52 -15.07 -1.87
C ALA A 156 -2.95 -13.84 -1.06
N THR A 157 -3.14 -14.05 0.23
CA THR A 157 -3.34 -12.99 1.23
C THR A 157 -2.75 -13.43 2.57
N THR A 158 -2.52 -12.48 3.47
CA THR A 158 -2.17 -12.86 4.85
C THR A 158 -3.37 -13.44 5.59
N ILE A 159 -3.12 -14.44 6.43
CA ILE A 159 -4.15 -15.07 7.29
C ILE A 159 -4.19 -14.46 8.70
N ASP A 160 -3.23 -13.59 9.03
CA ASP A 160 -3.12 -12.94 10.34
C ASP A 160 -2.54 -11.51 10.20
N ASP A 161 -1.36 -11.23 10.72
CA ASP A 161 -0.73 -9.91 10.60
C ASP A 161 -0.30 -9.63 9.13
N ALA A 162 -0.45 -8.39 8.68
CA ALA A 162 0.19 -7.93 7.46
C ALA A 162 1.71 -7.79 7.68
N LEU A 163 2.47 -7.79 6.60
CA LEU A 163 3.93 -7.72 6.71
C LEU A 163 4.42 -6.42 7.35
N GLY A 164 3.86 -5.27 6.95
CA GLY A 164 4.19 -3.98 7.57
C GLY A 164 3.83 -3.94 9.05
N GLU A 165 2.64 -4.46 9.40
CA GLU A 165 2.22 -4.60 10.80
C GLU A 165 3.19 -5.48 11.61
N ALA A 166 3.76 -6.53 11.02
CA ALA A 166 4.76 -7.37 11.67
C ALA A 166 6.09 -6.62 11.91
N PHE A 167 6.49 -5.76 10.96
CA PHE A 167 7.64 -4.86 11.15
C PHE A 167 7.38 -3.84 12.26
N ASP A 168 6.22 -3.19 12.30
CA ASP A 168 5.87 -2.20 13.34
C ASP A 168 5.80 -2.84 14.73
N LYS A 169 5.19 -4.02 14.84
CA LYS A 169 5.14 -4.78 16.10
C LYS A 169 6.53 -5.22 16.56
N THR A 170 7.41 -5.62 15.63
CA THR A 170 8.81 -5.96 15.93
C THR A 170 9.58 -4.74 16.41
N ALA A 171 9.43 -3.60 15.74
CA ALA A 171 10.01 -2.34 16.18
C ALA A 171 9.59 -1.98 17.60
N LYS A 172 8.30 -2.08 17.92
CA LYS A 172 7.77 -1.83 19.27
C LYS A 172 8.38 -2.75 20.31
N ILE A 173 8.55 -4.05 20.03
CA ILE A 173 9.19 -5.01 20.92
C ILE A 173 10.66 -4.63 21.18
N LEU A 174 11.36 -4.13 20.16
CA LEU A 174 12.76 -3.72 20.23
C LEU A 174 12.94 -2.29 20.78
N GLY A 175 11.85 -1.56 21.10
CA GLY A 175 11.92 -0.18 21.58
C GLY A 175 12.34 0.83 20.50
N LEU A 176 12.12 0.51 19.23
CA LEU A 176 12.44 1.37 18.10
C LEU A 176 11.30 2.37 17.82
N PRO A 177 11.60 3.51 17.17
CA PRO A 177 10.61 4.51 16.81
C PRO A 177 9.66 4.03 15.70
N TYR A 178 8.50 4.68 15.62
CA TYR A 178 7.57 4.58 14.49
C TYR A 178 7.98 5.59 13.38
N PRO A 179 7.84 5.23 12.06
CA PRO A 179 7.38 3.94 11.52
C PRO A 179 8.41 2.81 11.69
N GLY A 180 7.91 1.62 12.05
CA GLY A 180 8.77 0.50 12.46
C GLY A 180 9.57 -0.14 11.33
N GLY A 181 9.01 -0.20 10.12
CA GLY A 181 9.69 -0.81 8.98
C GLY A 181 11.09 -0.26 8.73
N PRO A 182 11.26 1.06 8.48
CA PRO A 182 12.57 1.68 8.30
C PRO A 182 13.49 1.55 9.52
N ALA A 183 12.93 1.61 10.74
CA ALA A 183 13.71 1.50 11.96
C ALA A 183 14.30 0.08 12.14
N VAL A 184 13.51 -0.96 11.88
CA VAL A 184 13.97 -2.36 11.90
C VAL A 184 15.00 -2.60 10.80
N GLU A 185 14.76 -2.11 9.58
CA GLU A 185 15.72 -2.25 8.47
C GLU A 185 17.07 -1.61 8.80
N LYS A 186 17.06 -0.41 9.39
CA LYS A 186 18.29 0.27 9.80
C LYS A 186 19.05 -0.54 10.83
N LEU A 187 18.39 -1.03 11.87
CA LEU A 187 19.02 -1.82 12.94
C LEU A 187 19.51 -3.18 12.41
N ALA A 188 18.78 -3.82 11.50
CA ALA A 188 19.13 -5.10 10.90
C ALA A 188 20.46 -5.09 10.15
N ARG A 189 20.92 -3.93 9.67
CA ARG A 189 22.22 -3.79 8.99
C ARG A 189 23.42 -4.02 9.91
N GLU A 190 23.22 -3.92 11.22
CA GLU A 190 24.26 -4.06 12.25
C GLU A 190 24.30 -5.47 12.85
N GLY A 191 23.32 -6.34 12.52
CA GLY A 191 23.17 -7.68 13.09
C GLY A 191 23.46 -8.82 12.12
N ASP A 192 23.60 -10.03 12.69
CA ASP A 192 23.70 -11.27 11.90
C ASP A 192 22.31 -11.86 11.64
N PRO A 193 21.87 -12.01 10.37
CA PRO A 193 20.57 -12.57 10.00
C PRO A 193 20.39 -14.05 10.37
N ARG A 194 21.44 -14.73 10.84
CA ARG A 194 21.46 -16.16 11.26
C ARG A 194 21.58 -16.36 12.76
N ALA A 195 21.79 -15.28 13.53
CA ALA A 195 22.04 -15.37 14.96
C ALA A 195 20.85 -15.92 15.76
N VAL A 196 19.62 -15.62 15.31
CA VAL A 196 18.39 -16.02 16.01
C VAL A 196 17.59 -17.00 15.16
N PRO A 197 17.31 -18.23 15.63
CA PRO A 197 16.55 -19.22 14.87
C PRO A 197 15.05 -18.93 14.91
N LEU A 198 14.62 -17.87 14.20
CA LEU A 198 13.21 -17.50 14.10
C LEU A 198 12.46 -18.44 13.14
N PRO A 199 11.17 -18.72 13.37
CA PRO A 199 10.36 -19.54 12.48
C PRO A 199 10.14 -18.85 11.12
N ARG A 200 9.83 -19.66 10.10
CA ARG A 200 9.37 -19.23 8.78
C ARG A 200 7.96 -19.77 8.57
N PRO A 201 6.92 -19.06 9.06
CA PRO A 201 5.56 -19.58 8.99
C PRO A 201 5.15 -19.94 7.57
N LEU A 202 4.53 -21.11 7.42
CA LEU A 202 4.03 -21.67 6.16
C LEU A 202 5.10 -22.02 5.10
N VAL A 203 6.37 -21.69 5.26
CA VAL A 203 7.42 -22.07 4.29
C VAL A 203 7.44 -23.59 4.12
N GLY A 204 7.39 -24.05 2.84
CA GLY A 204 7.33 -25.45 2.47
C GLY A 204 5.95 -26.11 2.61
N SER A 205 4.89 -25.40 3.01
CA SER A 205 3.54 -25.99 3.15
C SER A 205 2.79 -26.18 1.83
N GLY A 206 3.25 -25.57 0.74
CA GLY A 206 2.50 -25.52 -0.53
C GLY A 206 1.34 -24.50 -0.55
N GLU A 207 0.96 -23.94 0.58
CA GLU A 207 -0.07 -22.91 0.68
C GLU A 207 0.48 -21.57 0.19
N PRO A 208 -0.23 -20.81 -0.65
CA PRO A 208 0.28 -19.52 -1.16
C PRO A 208 0.15 -18.37 -0.15
N HIS A 209 -0.58 -18.57 0.96
CA HIS A 209 -0.92 -17.54 1.93
C HIS A 209 0.24 -17.15 2.84
N PHE A 210 0.18 -15.93 3.41
CA PHE A 210 1.16 -15.42 4.36
C PHE A 210 0.68 -15.58 5.81
N SER A 211 1.65 -15.68 6.73
CA SER A 211 1.43 -15.62 8.17
C SER A 211 2.64 -15.01 8.85
N PHE A 212 2.45 -13.99 9.71
CA PHE A 212 3.52 -13.30 10.41
C PHE A 212 3.31 -13.19 11.93
N ALA A 213 2.11 -13.46 12.45
CA ALA A 213 1.83 -13.33 13.89
C ALA A 213 2.70 -14.29 14.74
N GLY A 214 2.97 -15.50 14.24
CA GLY A 214 3.86 -16.45 14.91
C GLY A 214 5.31 -15.99 14.96
N LEU A 215 5.77 -15.29 13.91
CA LEU A 215 7.10 -14.70 13.84
C LEU A 215 7.28 -13.58 14.88
N LYS A 216 6.29 -12.67 15.01
CA LYS A 216 6.27 -11.64 16.06
C LYS A 216 6.41 -12.25 17.46
N SER A 217 5.65 -13.31 17.75
CA SER A 217 5.71 -13.98 19.06
C SER A 217 7.08 -14.61 19.33
N ALA A 218 7.77 -15.08 18.28
CA ALA A 218 9.13 -15.59 18.41
C ALA A 218 10.15 -14.47 18.67
N VAL A 219 9.99 -13.31 18.03
CA VAL A 219 10.79 -12.11 18.30
C VAL A 219 10.68 -11.68 19.77
N LEU A 220 9.45 -11.63 20.32
CA LEU A 220 9.25 -11.30 21.73
C LEU A 220 10.00 -12.26 22.65
N ARG A 221 9.86 -13.56 22.43
CA ARG A 221 10.60 -14.57 23.22
C ARG A 221 12.11 -14.41 23.09
N ALA A 222 12.64 -14.17 21.88
CA ALA A 222 14.07 -13.97 21.68
C ALA A 222 14.58 -12.73 22.47
N LYS A 223 13.81 -11.64 22.48
CA LYS A 223 14.12 -10.43 23.25
C LYS A 223 14.13 -10.69 24.76
N GLU A 224 13.14 -11.43 25.26
CA GLU A 224 13.00 -11.77 26.70
C GLU A 224 14.14 -12.67 27.23
N THR A 225 14.76 -13.48 26.36
CA THR A 225 15.91 -14.31 26.79
C THR A 225 17.14 -13.49 27.16
N GLY A 226 17.30 -12.29 26.61
CA GLY A 226 18.47 -11.44 26.78
C GLY A 226 19.78 -12.01 26.20
N VAL A 227 19.72 -13.10 25.43
CA VAL A 227 20.90 -13.79 24.84
C VAL A 227 21.38 -13.09 23.57
N HIS A 228 20.45 -12.55 22.77
CA HIS A 228 20.76 -11.97 21.48
C HIS A 228 20.72 -10.44 21.54
N THR A 229 21.52 -9.78 20.72
CA THR A 229 21.43 -8.32 20.55
C THR A 229 20.17 -7.94 19.77
N ASP A 230 19.69 -6.72 19.98
CA ASP A 230 18.55 -6.20 19.24
C ASP A 230 18.81 -6.16 17.72
N ALA A 231 20.05 -5.89 17.32
CA ALA A 231 20.49 -5.90 15.93
C ALA A 231 20.38 -7.31 15.33
N ASP A 232 20.81 -8.36 16.04
CA ASP A 232 20.69 -9.74 15.59
C ASP A 232 19.22 -10.18 15.47
N ILE A 233 18.39 -9.79 16.43
CA ILE A 233 16.96 -10.06 16.39
C ILE A 233 16.32 -9.37 15.18
N ALA A 234 16.62 -8.09 14.94
CA ALA A 234 16.12 -7.32 13.80
C ALA A 234 16.56 -7.93 12.45
N ALA A 235 17.85 -8.30 12.35
CA ALA A 235 18.41 -8.92 11.14
C ALA A 235 17.78 -10.29 10.86
N SER A 236 17.65 -11.14 11.89
CA SER A 236 17.04 -12.46 11.77
C SER A 236 15.54 -12.38 11.46
N PHE A 237 14.83 -11.38 12.02
CA PHE A 237 13.43 -11.13 11.71
C PHE A 237 13.27 -10.72 10.23
N GLN A 238 14.06 -9.75 9.76
CA GLN A 238 14.02 -9.31 8.37
C GLN A 238 14.32 -10.46 7.41
N GLN A 239 15.30 -11.29 7.71
CA GLN A 239 15.62 -12.46 6.89
C GLN A 239 14.46 -13.47 6.88
N ALA A 240 13.85 -13.75 8.03
CA ALA A 240 12.70 -14.65 8.10
C ALA A 240 11.50 -14.12 7.30
N ALA A 241 11.27 -12.80 7.33
CA ALA A 241 10.24 -12.15 6.53
C ALA A 241 10.53 -12.28 5.02
N VAL A 242 11.77 -12.05 4.60
CA VAL A 242 12.22 -12.25 3.21
C VAL A 242 12.00 -13.68 2.76
N ASP A 243 12.40 -14.66 3.58
CA ASP A 243 12.26 -16.08 3.27
C ASP A 243 10.78 -16.46 3.08
N CYS A 244 9.89 -15.97 3.95
CA CYS A 244 8.45 -16.21 3.84
C CYS A 244 7.87 -15.58 2.56
N VAL A 245 8.23 -14.32 2.26
CA VAL A 245 7.71 -13.62 1.08
C VAL A 245 8.15 -14.31 -0.20
N THR A 246 9.42 -14.64 -0.34
CA THR A 246 9.95 -15.25 -1.57
C THR A 246 9.43 -16.66 -1.80
N ASP A 247 9.26 -17.47 -0.74
CA ASP A 247 8.68 -18.79 -0.86
C ASP A 247 7.22 -18.74 -1.33
N ARG A 248 6.39 -17.88 -0.72
CA ARG A 248 4.99 -17.69 -1.12
C ARG A 248 4.86 -17.13 -2.53
N LEU A 249 5.74 -16.19 -2.88
CA LEU A 249 5.76 -15.61 -4.22
C LEU A 249 6.07 -16.65 -5.30
N ARG A 250 7.05 -17.54 -5.08
CA ARG A 250 7.37 -18.62 -6.03
C ARG A 250 6.16 -19.55 -6.27
N ILE A 251 5.42 -19.92 -5.21
CA ILE A 251 4.21 -20.72 -5.34
C ILE A 251 3.15 -19.96 -6.15
N ALA A 252 2.94 -18.67 -5.85
CA ALA A 252 1.96 -17.86 -6.56
C ALA A 252 2.32 -17.67 -8.04
N LEU A 253 3.59 -17.43 -8.35
CA LEU A 253 4.08 -17.29 -9.74
C LEU A 253 3.85 -18.56 -10.55
N GLY A 254 4.03 -19.74 -9.95
CA GLY A 254 3.72 -21.02 -10.59
C GLY A 254 2.25 -21.20 -10.98
N ASN A 255 1.34 -20.50 -10.30
CA ASN A 255 -0.12 -20.54 -10.52
C ASN A 255 -0.67 -19.31 -11.25
N MET A 256 0.20 -18.35 -11.61
CA MET A 256 -0.22 -17.06 -12.14
C MET A 256 -0.50 -17.09 -13.64
N GLY A 257 0.11 -18.02 -14.39
CA GLY A 257 0.12 -18.04 -15.84
C GLY A 257 1.07 -16.97 -16.42
N GLU A 258 1.00 -16.72 -17.70
CA GLU A 258 1.88 -15.73 -18.35
C GLU A 258 1.60 -14.31 -17.87
N ILE A 259 2.67 -13.60 -17.51
CA ILE A 259 2.67 -12.19 -17.09
C ILE A 259 3.88 -11.47 -17.68
N THR A 260 3.77 -10.14 -17.82
CA THR A 260 4.81 -9.30 -18.41
C THR A 260 5.90 -8.89 -17.44
N ALA A 261 5.56 -8.79 -16.16
CA ALA A 261 6.45 -8.32 -15.10
C ALA A 261 6.00 -8.80 -13.72
N LEU A 262 6.92 -8.80 -12.77
CA LEU A 262 6.64 -8.83 -11.34
C LEU A 262 6.72 -7.40 -10.79
N VAL A 263 5.69 -6.99 -10.07
CA VAL A 263 5.55 -5.65 -9.51
C VAL A 263 5.46 -5.74 -7.98
N ALA A 264 6.12 -4.84 -7.28
CA ALA A 264 5.92 -4.65 -5.84
C ALA A 264 5.37 -3.24 -5.58
N ALA A 265 4.34 -3.12 -4.75
CA ALA A 265 3.72 -1.85 -4.35
C ALA A 265 3.35 -1.87 -2.86
N GLY A 266 3.16 -0.67 -2.30
CA GLY A 266 2.93 -0.47 -0.87
C GLY A 266 4.21 -0.17 -0.09
N GLY A 267 4.08 0.41 1.10
CA GLY A 267 5.22 0.95 1.87
C GLY A 267 6.33 -0.06 2.17
N VAL A 268 6.02 -1.35 2.35
CA VAL A 268 7.04 -2.39 2.61
C VAL A 268 7.91 -2.68 1.39
N ALA A 269 7.45 -2.37 0.16
CA ALA A 269 8.26 -2.46 -1.05
C ALA A 269 9.44 -1.47 -1.07
N ALA A 270 9.48 -0.51 -0.13
CA ALA A 270 10.61 0.38 0.10
C ALA A 270 11.80 -0.31 0.78
N ASN A 271 11.59 -1.41 1.53
CA ASN A 271 12.65 -2.17 2.21
C ASN A 271 13.61 -2.78 1.19
N GLN A 272 14.90 -2.45 1.31
CA GLN A 272 15.93 -2.82 0.32
C GLN A 272 16.18 -4.34 0.28
N SER A 273 16.16 -5.01 1.44
CA SER A 273 16.38 -6.47 1.50
C SER A 273 15.22 -7.23 0.84
N ILE A 274 13.99 -6.79 1.08
CA ILE A 274 12.79 -7.36 0.42
C ILE A 274 12.87 -7.08 -1.09
N ARG A 275 13.16 -5.84 -1.49
CA ARG A 275 13.27 -5.47 -2.91
C ARG A 275 14.31 -6.31 -3.65
N ALA A 276 15.51 -6.45 -3.11
CA ALA A 276 16.57 -7.27 -3.71
C ALA A 276 16.16 -8.75 -3.85
N ALA A 277 15.46 -9.30 -2.85
CA ALA A 277 14.96 -10.67 -2.92
C ALA A 277 13.86 -10.84 -3.97
N LEU A 278 12.99 -9.83 -4.16
CA LEU A 278 11.97 -9.84 -5.20
C LEU A 278 12.58 -9.72 -6.61
N GLU A 279 13.60 -8.87 -6.78
CA GLU A 279 14.36 -8.75 -8.03
C GLU A 279 14.99 -10.10 -8.43
N ASN A 280 15.64 -10.76 -7.47
CA ASN A 280 16.21 -12.09 -7.69
C ASN A 280 15.13 -13.12 -8.05
N THR A 281 14.01 -13.13 -7.33
CA THR A 281 12.89 -14.05 -7.62
C THR A 281 12.29 -13.80 -8.99
N ALA A 282 12.14 -12.54 -9.42
CA ALA A 282 11.70 -12.21 -10.77
C ALA A 282 12.67 -12.73 -11.84
N ALA A 283 13.99 -12.52 -11.62
CA ALA A 283 15.03 -13.00 -12.53
C ALA A 283 15.05 -14.54 -12.66
N GLU A 284 14.86 -15.27 -11.56
CA GLU A 284 14.73 -16.74 -11.56
C GLU A 284 13.59 -17.22 -12.47
N HIS A 285 12.53 -16.41 -12.65
CA HIS A 285 11.38 -16.72 -13.48
C HIS A 285 11.41 -16.04 -14.86
N GLY A 286 12.53 -15.39 -15.23
CA GLY A 286 12.65 -14.67 -16.49
C GLY A 286 11.74 -13.44 -16.61
N LEU A 287 11.32 -12.86 -15.49
CA LEU A 287 10.41 -11.72 -15.44
C LEU A 287 11.18 -10.42 -15.19
N ARG A 288 10.71 -9.34 -15.79
CA ARG A 288 11.13 -8.00 -15.40
C ARG A 288 10.57 -7.67 -14.02
N PHE A 289 11.38 -7.10 -13.14
CA PHE A 289 10.92 -6.52 -11.88
C PHE A 289 10.73 -5.02 -12.01
N THR A 290 9.67 -4.49 -11.39
CA THR A 290 9.46 -3.06 -11.25
C THR A 290 8.77 -2.73 -9.92
N ALA A 291 9.09 -1.57 -9.38
CA ALA A 291 8.43 -1.01 -8.21
C ALA A 291 8.39 0.52 -8.38
N PRO A 292 7.37 1.20 -7.89
CA PRO A 292 7.34 2.65 -7.92
C PRO A 292 8.55 3.26 -7.22
N PRO A 293 8.92 4.51 -7.55
CA PRO A 293 9.82 5.30 -6.70
C PRO A 293 9.28 5.40 -5.27
N LEU A 294 10.19 5.52 -4.29
CA LEU A 294 9.83 5.54 -2.85
C LEU A 294 8.66 6.48 -2.49
N PRO A 295 8.57 7.71 -3.03
CA PRO A 295 7.45 8.60 -2.73
C PRO A 295 6.07 8.12 -3.23
N LEU A 296 6.04 7.14 -4.15
CA LEU A 296 4.82 6.54 -4.66
C LEU A 296 4.54 5.14 -4.07
N CYS A 297 5.41 4.64 -3.19
CA CYS A 297 5.20 3.37 -2.49
C CYS A 297 4.26 3.49 -1.28
N THR A 298 4.31 4.62 -0.58
CA THR A 298 3.43 4.94 0.56
C THR A 298 2.13 5.57 0.08
N ASP A 299 1.16 5.74 0.98
CA ASP A 299 -0.12 6.37 0.66
C ASP A 299 0.10 7.80 0.16
N ASN A 300 -0.49 8.10 -0.99
CA ASN A 300 -0.34 9.38 -1.66
C ASN A 300 -1.49 9.64 -2.63
N ALA A 301 -1.74 10.90 -2.97
CA ALA A 301 -2.84 11.26 -3.85
C ALA A 301 -2.50 11.13 -5.35
N ALA A 302 -1.21 11.08 -5.73
CA ALA A 302 -0.86 10.88 -7.14
C ALA A 302 -1.26 9.49 -7.64
N MET A 303 -1.17 8.44 -6.79
CA MET A 303 -1.66 7.11 -7.12
C MET A 303 -3.19 7.10 -7.32
N VAL A 304 -3.93 7.89 -6.51
CA VAL A 304 -5.39 8.01 -6.62
C VAL A 304 -5.78 8.76 -7.88
N ALA A 305 -5.09 9.88 -8.18
CA ALA A 305 -5.29 10.63 -9.41
C ALA A 305 -5.00 9.76 -10.64
N TRP A 306 -3.91 8.99 -10.60
CA TRP A 306 -3.53 8.09 -11.70
C TRP A 306 -4.56 6.97 -11.92
N ALA A 307 -4.98 6.29 -10.86
CA ALA A 307 -6.07 5.31 -10.94
C ALA A 307 -7.35 5.95 -11.47
N GLY A 308 -7.64 7.17 -11.04
CA GLY A 308 -8.73 7.98 -11.58
C GLY A 308 -8.61 8.22 -13.07
N ILE A 309 -7.41 8.52 -13.59
CA ILE A 309 -7.15 8.68 -15.03
C ILE A 309 -7.46 7.38 -15.78
N GLU A 310 -6.88 6.26 -15.33
CA GLU A 310 -7.07 4.96 -15.97
C GLU A 310 -8.54 4.51 -15.98
N LEU A 311 -9.29 4.80 -14.90
CA LEU A 311 -10.73 4.55 -14.82
C LEU A 311 -11.53 5.49 -15.73
N PHE A 312 -11.19 6.78 -15.74
CA PHE A 312 -11.87 7.80 -16.54
C PHE A 312 -11.69 7.57 -18.04
N GLU A 313 -10.51 7.10 -18.47
CA GLU A 313 -10.24 6.72 -19.87
C GLU A 313 -11.09 5.53 -20.34
N GLN A 314 -11.57 4.70 -19.41
CA GLN A 314 -12.56 3.64 -19.66
C GLN A 314 -14.01 4.14 -19.63
N GLY A 315 -14.23 5.45 -19.50
CA GLY A 315 -15.57 6.06 -19.44
C GLY A 315 -16.26 5.87 -18.09
N ARG A 316 -15.52 5.54 -17.02
CA ARG A 316 -16.11 5.37 -15.69
C ARG A 316 -16.23 6.70 -14.97
N SER A 317 -17.37 6.90 -14.34
CA SER A 317 -17.64 7.95 -13.35
C SER A 317 -18.67 7.41 -12.36
N ASP A 318 -18.69 7.97 -11.17
CA ASP A 318 -19.55 7.51 -10.08
C ASP A 318 -20.58 8.59 -9.71
N PRO A 319 -21.78 8.19 -9.30
CA PRO A 319 -22.79 9.12 -8.85
C PRO A 319 -22.42 9.73 -7.49
N LEU A 320 -22.96 10.91 -7.19
CA LEU A 320 -22.66 11.62 -5.94
C LEU A 320 -23.22 10.93 -4.68
N ASP A 321 -24.10 9.96 -4.81
CA ASP A 321 -24.64 9.16 -3.70
C ASP A 321 -23.80 7.91 -3.38
N ILE A 322 -22.70 7.65 -4.12
CA ILE A 322 -21.81 6.52 -3.84
C ILE A 322 -21.37 6.52 -2.38
N ALA A 323 -21.44 5.36 -1.73
CA ALA A 323 -21.07 5.22 -0.33
C ALA A 323 -19.58 4.92 -0.12
N ALA A 324 -19.01 5.38 0.99
CA ALA A 324 -17.71 4.94 1.46
C ALA A 324 -17.75 3.44 1.81
N ARG A 325 -16.69 2.71 1.44
CA ARG A 325 -16.59 1.24 1.59
C ARG A 325 -15.37 0.88 2.44
N PRO A 326 -15.49 0.79 3.76
CA PRO A 326 -14.35 0.47 4.63
C PRO A 326 -13.75 -0.91 4.33
N ARG A 327 -14.54 -1.79 3.68
CA ARG A 327 -14.10 -3.07 3.12
C ARG A 327 -14.46 -3.10 1.64
N TRP A 328 -13.44 -3.21 0.81
CA TRP A 328 -13.61 -3.25 -0.64
C TRP A 328 -12.51 -4.09 -1.27
N PRO A 329 -12.65 -5.42 -1.32
CA PRO A 329 -11.64 -6.29 -1.90
C PRO A 329 -11.49 -6.03 -3.40
N LEU A 330 -10.26 -6.13 -3.92
CA LEU A 330 -9.98 -6.03 -5.36
C LEU A 330 -10.56 -7.20 -6.16
N ASP A 331 -10.56 -8.39 -5.56
CA ASP A 331 -11.16 -9.59 -6.12
C ASP A 331 -12.32 -10.05 -5.23
N PRO A 332 -13.55 -9.60 -5.54
CA PRO A 332 -14.73 -9.97 -4.76
C PRO A 332 -15.15 -11.44 -4.96
N GLN A 333 -14.59 -12.13 -5.95
CA GLN A 333 -14.86 -13.55 -6.23
C GLN A 333 -13.86 -14.49 -5.57
N ALA A 334 -12.77 -13.94 -4.99
CA ALA A 334 -11.78 -14.75 -4.30
C ALA A 334 -12.39 -15.48 -3.10
N GLU A 335 -12.04 -16.74 -2.95
CA GLU A 335 -12.49 -17.54 -1.82
C GLU A 335 -12.10 -16.89 -0.48
N PRO A 336 -12.99 -16.86 0.51
CA PRO A 336 -12.66 -16.39 1.84
C PRO A 336 -11.53 -17.23 2.45
N VAL A 337 -10.52 -16.55 2.99
CA VAL A 337 -9.40 -17.21 3.65
C VAL A 337 -9.59 -17.13 5.16
N ARG A 338 -9.60 -18.28 5.84
CA ARG A 338 -9.76 -18.35 7.29
C ARG A 338 -8.65 -17.57 7.99
N GLY A 339 -9.02 -16.63 8.86
CA GLY A 339 -8.09 -15.81 9.60
C GLY A 339 -7.79 -14.44 8.94
N ALA A 340 -7.96 -14.30 7.62
CA ALA A 340 -7.62 -13.07 6.90
C ALA A 340 -8.52 -11.86 7.30
N GLY A 341 -9.74 -12.11 7.76
CA GLY A 341 -10.65 -11.04 8.22
C GLY A 341 -10.89 -9.96 7.16
N ALA A 342 -10.68 -8.71 7.54
CA ALA A 342 -10.81 -7.55 6.66
C ALA A 342 -9.62 -7.36 5.69
N LYS A 343 -8.56 -8.14 5.83
CA LYS A 343 -7.32 -8.06 5.05
C LYS A 343 -7.34 -8.89 3.75
N ALA A 344 -8.43 -9.62 3.53
CA ALA A 344 -8.62 -10.48 2.35
C ALA A 344 -9.43 -9.80 1.25
#